data_99e28603f742710fae249a2b45402ad9
#
_entry.id   99e28603f742710fae249a2b45402ad9
#
_cell.length_a   1.000
_cell.length_b   1.000
_cell.length_c   1.000
_cell.angle_alpha   90.00
_cell.angle_beta   90.00
_cell.angle_gamma   90.00
#
_symmetry.space_group_name_H-M   'P 1'
#
loop_
_entity.id
_entity.type
_entity.pdbx_description
1 polymer ?
#
loop_
_entity_poly.entity_id
_entity_poly.type
_entity_poly.pdbx_seq_one_letter_code
_entity_poly.pdbx_strand_id
1 'polypeptide(L)'
;MEHFVQFEDVSKYYQTGSVRIAAADHLNFYVDKGEFCIIVGPSGAGKTTLLNILGGMDTCDEGHVWLDGQDVSHFSEKELTTYRRYDVGFVFQFYNLVQNLTALENVELASEICRDPLDPAATLESVGLGERLNNFPVSYTHLT
;
A
#
# COMPACT_ATOMS: atom_id res chain seq x y z
N MET A 1 17.77 -19.59 1.78
CA MET A 1 17.82 -18.15 2.17
C MET A 1 16.39 -17.69 2.24
N GLU A 2 16.01 -17.05 3.29
CA GLU A 2 14.65 -16.55 3.48
C GLU A 2 14.55 -15.24 2.71
N HIS A 3 13.63 -15.14 1.74
CA HIS A 3 13.40 -13.93 0.96
C HIS A 3 12.69 -12.88 1.82
N PHE A 4 12.88 -11.60 1.51
CA PHE A 4 12.24 -10.54 2.27
C PHE A 4 10.73 -10.49 2.05
N VAL A 5 10.29 -10.66 0.81
CA VAL A 5 8.89 -10.89 0.43
C VAL A 5 8.80 -12.23 -0.28
N GLN A 6 7.82 -13.06 0.07
CA GLN A 6 7.57 -14.31 -0.63
C GLN A 6 6.07 -14.58 -0.70
N PHE A 7 5.59 -14.85 -1.90
CA PHE A 7 4.26 -15.37 -2.18
C PHE A 7 4.36 -16.86 -2.51
N GLU A 8 3.62 -17.67 -1.79
CA GLU A 8 3.56 -19.12 -1.95
C GLU A 8 2.14 -19.54 -2.24
N ASP A 9 1.87 -19.89 -3.50
CA ASP A 9 0.59 -20.42 -3.98
C ASP A 9 -0.61 -19.55 -3.62
N VAL A 10 -0.45 -18.22 -3.71
CA VAL A 10 -1.43 -17.24 -3.26
C VAL A 10 -2.56 -17.10 -4.26
N SER A 11 -3.79 -17.33 -3.79
CA SER A 11 -5.00 -17.11 -4.57
C SER A 11 -5.99 -16.19 -3.85
N LYS A 12 -6.70 -15.38 -4.63
CA LYS A 12 -7.76 -14.50 -4.17
C LYS A 12 -8.96 -14.58 -5.11
N TYR A 13 -10.13 -14.80 -4.55
CA TYR A 13 -11.37 -14.92 -5.29
C TYR A 13 -12.36 -13.85 -4.86
N TYR A 14 -13.04 -13.26 -5.83
CA TYR A 14 -14.20 -12.39 -5.57
C TYR A 14 -15.44 -13.04 -6.15
N GLN A 15 -16.54 -12.94 -5.40
CA GLN A 15 -17.82 -13.46 -5.84
C GLN A 15 -18.74 -12.31 -6.26
N THR A 16 -19.17 -12.34 -7.50
CA THR A 16 -20.14 -11.37 -8.06
C THR A 16 -21.38 -12.16 -8.49
N GLY A 17 -22.41 -12.15 -7.65
CA GLY A 17 -23.60 -12.99 -7.86
C GLY A 17 -23.26 -14.47 -7.81
N SER A 18 -23.51 -15.19 -8.92
CA SER A 18 -23.20 -16.63 -9.07
C SER A 18 -21.82 -16.91 -9.66
N VAL A 19 -21.06 -15.86 -10.03
CA VAL A 19 -19.77 -16.01 -10.70
C VAL A 19 -18.64 -15.79 -9.68
N ARG A 20 -17.72 -16.74 -9.59
CA ARG A 20 -16.47 -16.63 -8.83
C ARG A 20 -15.36 -16.24 -9.80
N ILE A 21 -14.69 -15.12 -9.52
CA ILE A 21 -13.60 -14.59 -10.33
C ILE A 21 -12.30 -14.71 -9.54
N ALA A 22 -11.30 -15.36 -10.10
CA ALA A 22 -9.96 -15.37 -9.55
C ALA A 22 -9.27 -14.03 -9.87
N ALA A 23 -9.08 -13.20 -8.87
CA ALA A 23 -8.32 -11.94 -9.01
C ALA A 23 -6.81 -12.16 -8.86
N ALA A 24 -6.42 -13.21 -8.15
CA ALA A 24 -5.08 -13.77 -8.10
C ALA A 24 -5.24 -15.29 -8.13
N ASP A 25 -4.38 -15.98 -8.86
CA ASP A 25 -4.48 -17.41 -9.09
C ASP A 25 -3.10 -18.06 -9.00
N HIS A 26 -2.87 -18.79 -7.90
CA HIS A 26 -1.64 -19.52 -7.61
C HIS A 26 -0.35 -18.71 -7.83
N LEU A 27 -0.31 -17.48 -7.30
CA LEU A 27 0.84 -16.60 -7.43
C LEU A 27 2.03 -17.11 -6.62
N ASN A 28 3.17 -17.22 -7.30
CA ASN A 28 4.43 -17.63 -6.71
C ASN A 28 5.53 -16.67 -7.18
N PHE A 29 6.12 -15.90 -6.26
CA PHE A 29 7.29 -15.07 -6.53
C PHE A 29 7.94 -14.66 -5.21
N TYR A 30 9.11 -14.07 -5.31
CA TYR A 30 9.81 -13.48 -4.17
C TYR A 30 10.51 -12.19 -4.56
N VAL A 31 10.83 -11.38 -3.55
CA VAL A 31 11.65 -10.17 -3.66
C VAL A 31 12.63 -10.16 -2.49
N ASP A 32 13.89 -9.91 -2.77
CA ASP A 32 14.93 -9.86 -1.74
C ASP A 32 15.02 -8.45 -1.13
N LYS A 33 15.61 -8.36 0.04
CA LYS A 33 15.75 -7.09 0.75
C LYS A 33 16.61 -6.11 -0.04
N GLY A 34 16.10 -4.90 -0.24
CA GLY A 34 16.78 -3.85 -0.98
C GLY A 34 16.56 -3.88 -2.50
N GLU A 35 15.79 -4.84 -3.01
CA GLU A 35 15.43 -4.87 -4.42
C GLU A 35 14.38 -3.82 -4.79
N PHE A 36 14.49 -3.32 -6.01
CA PHE A 36 13.45 -2.54 -6.67
C PHE A 36 12.71 -3.44 -7.66
N CYS A 37 11.48 -3.79 -7.34
CA CYS A 37 10.65 -4.69 -8.13
C CYS A 37 9.57 -3.92 -8.90
N ILE A 38 9.36 -4.27 -10.16
CA ILE A 38 8.30 -3.73 -11.01
C ILE A 38 7.34 -4.86 -11.39
N ILE A 39 6.05 -4.66 -11.07
CA ILE A 39 4.98 -5.59 -11.43
C ILE A 39 4.30 -5.06 -12.69
N VAL A 40 4.37 -5.82 -13.78
CA VAL A 40 3.80 -5.47 -15.08
C VAL A 40 2.73 -6.47 -15.49
N GLY A 41 1.75 -5.99 -16.24
CA GLY A 41 0.68 -6.82 -16.79
C GLY A 41 -0.46 -5.97 -17.34
N PRO A 42 -1.36 -6.57 -18.11
CA PRO A 42 -2.53 -5.87 -18.65
C PRO A 42 -3.48 -5.42 -17.53
N SER A 43 -4.38 -4.49 -17.85
CA SER A 43 -5.45 -4.10 -16.93
C SER A 43 -6.31 -5.31 -16.57
N GLY A 44 -6.65 -5.45 -15.27
CA GLY A 44 -7.41 -6.60 -14.77
C GLY A 44 -6.59 -7.88 -14.52
N ALA A 45 -5.26 -7.83 -14.65
CA ALA A 45 -4.38 -9.00 -14.39
C ALA A 45 -4.17 -9.32 -12.90
N GLY A 46 -4.76 -8.53 -11.97
CA GLY A 46 -4.63 -8.76 -10.53
C GLY A 46 -3.46 -8.03 -9.87
N LYS A 47 -2.80 -7.08 -10.55
CA LYS A 47 -1.69 -6.30 -9.97
C LYS A 47 -2.09 -5.54 -8.70
N THR A 48 -3.23 -4.86 -8.74
CA THR A 48 -3.77 -4.13 -7.59
C THR A 48 -4.14 -5.08 -6.45
N THR A 49 -4.74 -6.23 -6.76
CA THR A 49 -5.06 -7.27 -5.78
C THR A 49 -3.81 -7.77 -5.07
N LEU A 50 -2.74 -8.06 -5.82
CA LEU A 50 -1.46 -8.49 -5.27
C LEU A 50 -0.88 -7.43 -4.32
N LEU A 51 -0.87 -6.16 -4.75
CA LEU A 51 -0.37 -5.05 -3.93
C LEU A 51 -1.23 -4.82 -2.68
N ASN A 52 -2.55 -4.96 -2.78
CA ASN A 52 -3.44 -4.86 -1.63
C ASN A 52 -3.22 -5.99 -0.61
N ILE A 53 -2.98 -7.21 -1.07
CA ILE A 53 -2.66 -8.34 -0.20
C ILE A 53 -1.31 -8.11 0.47
N LEU A 54 -0.27 -7.77 -0.29
CA LEU A 54 1.05 -7.48 0.26
C LEU A 54 1.02 -6.33 1.26
N GLY A 55 0.23 -5.30 0.98
CA GLY A 55 0.08 -4.14 1.86
C GLY A 55 -0.87 -4.33 3.04
N GLY A 56 -1.49 -5.50 3.20
CA GLY A 56 -2.42 -5.76 4.29
C GLY A 56 -3.76 -5.03 4.17
N MET A 57 -4.11 -4.54 2.98
CA MET A 57 -5.42 -3.94 2.68
C MET A 57 -6.48 -4.99 2.36
N ASP A 58 -6.05 -6.16 1.95
CA ASP A 58 -6.88 -7.33 1.68
C ASP A 58 -6.17 -8.60 2.18
N THR A 59 -6.87 -9.70 2.24
CA THR A 59 -6.34 -11.01 2.61
C THR A 59 -6.42 -11.96 1.43
N CYS A 60 -5.53 -12.95 1.35
CA CYS A 60 -5.68 -14.05 0.40
C CYS A 60 -6.67 -15.09 0.92
N ASP A 61 -7.24 -15.87 0.00
CA ASP A 61 -8.12 -16.99 0.33
C ASP A 61 -7.33 -18.30 0.47
N GLU A 62 -6.22 -18.43 -0.27
CA GLU A 62 -5.34 -19.59 -0.26
C GLU A 62 -3.88 -19.14 -0.33
N GLY A 63 -2.97 -19.98 0.16
CA GLY A 63 -1.54 -19.75 0.14
C GLY A 63 -1.00 -18.94 1.30
N HIS A 64 0.25 -18.54 1.19
CA HIS A 64 0.97 -17.82 2.22
C HIS A 64 1.70 -16.60 1.65
N VAL A 65 1.68 -15.52 2.42
CA VAL A 65 2.42 -14.29 2.13
C VAL A 65 3.39 -14.03 3.27
N TRP A 66 4.66 -14.10 2.97
CA TRP A 66 5.73 -13.87 3.93
C TRP A 66 6.34 -12.49 3.75
N LEU A 67 6.55 -11.78 4.85
CA LEU A 67 7.33 -10.56 4.92
C LEU A 67 8.33 -10.65 6.07
N ASP A 68 9.60 -10.56 5.74
CA ASP A 68 10.72 -10.63 6.71
C ASP A 68 10.59 -11.82 7.69
N GLY A 69 10.22 -12.99 7.17
CA GLY A 69 10.01 -14.22 7.92
C GLY A 69 8.68 -14.33 8.69
N GLN A 70 7.78 -13.36 8.55
CA GLN A 70 6.44 -13.41 9.15
C GLN A 70 5.38 -13.73 8.12
N ASP A 71 4.51 -14.69 8.41
CA ASP A 71 3.33 -14.98 7.60
C ASP A 71 2.22 -13.98 7.88
N VAL A 72 2.06 -13.01 6.96
CA VAL A 72 1.05 -11.96 7.08
C VAL A 72 -0.32 -12.38 6.55
N SER A 73 -0.41 -13.51 5.84
CA SER A 73 -1.66 -14.00 5.24
C SER A 73 -2.73 -14.38 6.26
N HIS A 74 -2.32 -14.70 7.48
CA HIS A 74 -3.21 -15.12 8.58
C HIS A 74 -3.34 -14.08 9.69
N PHE A 75 -2.89 -12.86 9.47
CA PHE A 75 -3.04 -11.79 10.44
C PHE A 75 -4.50 -11.44 10.70
N SER A 76 -4.84 -11.24 11.96
CA SER A 76 -6.12 -10.66 12.38
C SER A 76 -6.22 -9.19 11.94
N GLU A 77 -7.43 -8.63 11.95
CA GLU A 77 -7.66 -7.20 11.65
C GLU A 77 -6.78 -6.25 12.48
N LYS A 78 -6.54 -6.60 13.75
CA LYS A 78 -5.67 -5.83 14.64
C LYS A 78 -4.21 -5.90 14.22
N GLU A 79 -3.73 -7.08 13.84
CA GLU A 79 -2.37 -7.30 13.36
C GLU A 79 -2.15 -6.63 12.01
N LEU A 80 -3.12 -6.72 11.09
CA LEU A 80 -3.08 -6.00 9.82
C LEU A 80 -3.05 -4.49 10.01
N THR A 81 -3.78 -3.94 10.98
CA THR A 81 -3.72 -2.52 11.32
C THR A 81 -2.33 -2.11 11.78
N THR A 82 -1.70 -2.90 12.63
CA THR A 82 -0.32 -2.68 13.10
C THR A 82 0.68 -2.79 11.96
N TYR A 83 0.53 -3.80 11.11
CA TYR A 83 1.33 -4.04 9.92
C TYR A 83 1.29 -2.85 8.94
N ARG A 84 0.09 -2.37 8.57
CA ARG A 84 -0.08 -1.19 7.71
C ARG A 84 0.53 0.07 8.32
N ARG A 85 0.51 0.17 9.64
CA ARG A 85 1.01 1.35 10.34
C ARG A 85 2.53 1.43 10.37
N TYR A 86 3.23 0.29 10.53
CA TYR A 86 4.64 0.26 10.86
C TYR A 86 5.54 -0.39 9.81
N ASP A 87 5.01 -1.29 9.00
CA ASP A 87 5.82 -2.14 8.13
C ASP A 87 5.63 -1.80 6.63
N VAL A 88 4.57 -1.06 6.28
CA VAL A 88 4.21 -0.77 4.89
C VAL A 88 3.97 0.72 4.68
N GLY A 89 4.49 1.26 3.58
CA GLY A 89 4.13 2.57 3.06
C GLY A 89 3.38 2.43 1.73
N PHE A 90 2.25 3.13 1.59
CA PHE A 90 1.45 3.11 0.39
C PHE A 90 1.55 4.41 -0.39
N VAL A 91 1.71 4.28 -1.72
CA VAL A 91 1.43 5.35 -2.67
C VAL A 91 0.25 4.89 -3.53
N PHE A 92 -0.87 5.58 -3.41
CA PHE A 92 -2.10 5.20 -4.10
C PHE A 92 -2.16 5.77 -5.52
N GLN A 93 -2.89 5.08 -6.41
CA GLN A 93 -3.17 5.56 -7.76
C GLN A 93 -3.98 6.86 -7.75
N PHE A 94 -4.92 6.99 -6.82
CA PHE A 94 -5.68 8.21 -6.55
C PHE A 94 -5.14 8.84 -5.27
N TYR A 95 -5.15 10.16 -5.20
CA TYR A 95 -4.41 10.93 -4.21
C TYR A 95 -4.76 10.66 -2.74
N ASN A 96 -5.97 10.17 -2.44
CA ASN A 96 -6.45 9.87 -1.08
C ASN A 96 -6.24 11.01 -0.06
N LEU A 97 -6.32 12.25 -0.54
CA LEU A 97 -6.17 13.43 0.30
C LEU A 97 -7.50 13.81 0.96
N VAL A 98 -7.42 14.29 2.19
CA VAL A 98 -8.56 14.87 2.88
C VAL A 98 -8.76 16.29 2.33
N GLN A 99 -9.89 16.51 1.63
CA GLN A 99 -10.11 17.68 0.79
C GLN A 99 -10.24 18.99 1.57
N ASN A 100 -10.66 18.96 2.82
CA ASN A 100 -10.82 20.10 3.70
C ASN A 100 -9.61 20.36 4.61
N LEU A 101 -8.52 19.65 4.39
CA LEU A 101 -7.21 19.89 5.02
C LEU A 101 -6.24 20.47 4.01
N THR A 102 -5.34 21.33 4.48
CA THR A 102 -4.23 21.84 3.67
C THR A 102 -3.21 20.75 3.34
N ALA A 103 -2.24 21.05 2.48
CA ALA A 103 -1.14 20.14 2.18
C ALA A 103 -0.37 19.76 3.47
N LEU A 104 -0.05 20.75 4.29
CA LEU A 104 0.63 20.52 5.57
C LEU A 104 -0.20 19.65 6.50
N GLU A 105 -1.47 19.97 6.71
CA GLU A 105 -2.38 19.22 7.58
C GLU A 105 -2.58 17.76 7.12
N ASN A 106 -2.60 17.49 5.81
CA ASN A 106 -2.66 16.13 5.27
C ASN A 106 -1.39 15.32 5.64
N VAL A 107 -0.21 15.94 5.57
CA VAL A 107 1.06 15.28 5.94
C VAL A 107 1.17 15.14 7.46
N GLU A 108 0.75 16.14 8.24
CA GLU A 108 0.68 16.07 9.70
C GLU A 108 -0.20 14.90 10.15
N LEU A 109 -1.38 14.74 9.55
CA LEU A 109 -2.27 13.62 9.84
C LEU A 109 -1.61 12.26 9.60
N ALA A 110 -0.83 12.12 8.52
CA ALA A 110 -0.08 10.91 8.25
C ALA A 110 1.07 10.71 9.25
N SER A 111 1.70 11.78 9.71
CA SER A 111 2.82 11.71 10.68
C SER A 111 2.37 11.25 12.06
N GLU A 112 1.14 11.54 12.48
CA GLU A 112 0.61 11.15 13.79
C GLU A 112 0.59 9.64 14.04
N ILE A 113 0.53 8.83 12.99
CA ILE A 113 0.54 7.37 13.09
C ILE A 113 1.96 6.76 13.05
N CYS A 114 2.98 7.56 12.75
CA CYS A 114 4.36 7.11 12.68
C CYS A 114 5.00 7.03 14.08
N ARG A 115 5.98 6.14 14.25
CA ARG A 115 6.78 6.06 15.49
C ARG A 115 7.82 7.16 15.60
N ASP A 116 8.44 7.48 14.47
CA ASP A 116 9.50 8.49 14.33
C ASP A 116 9.25 9.30 13.06
N PRO A 117 8.26 10.23 13.11
CA PRO A 117 7.87 10.99 11.94
C PRO A 117 8.93 12.02 11.55
N LEU A 118 9.13 12.17 10.25
CA LEU A 118 9.85 13.33 9.74
C LEU A 118 9.02 14.60 9.93
N ASP A 119 9.71 15.75 9.98
CA ASP A 119 9.00 17.03 10.03
C ASP A 119 8.14 17.25 8.77
N PRO A 120 6.82 17.41 8.92
CA PRO A 120 5.90 17.53 7.78
C PRO A 120 6.22 18.67 6.82
N ALA A 121 6.56 19.86 7.36
CA ALA A 121 6.88 21.02 6.54
C ALA A 121 8.18 20.82 5.76
N ALA A 122 9.23 20.34 6.41
CA ALA A 122 10.51 20.02 5.77
C ALA A 122 10.37 18.90 4.72
N THR A 123 9.50 17.93 4.96
CA THR A 123 9.22 16.86 4.00
C THR A 123 8.56 17.42 2.74
N LEU A 124 7.56 18.30 2.88
CA LEU A 124 6.92 18.96 1.75
C LEU A 124 7.90 19.87 0.98
N GLU A 125 8.75 20.58 1.69
CA GLU A 125 9.79 21.39 1.07
C GLU A 125 10.76 20.54 0.24
N SER A 126 11.16 19.38 0.73
CA SER A 126 12.07 18.47 0.05
C SER A 126 11.54 17.94 -1.28
N VAL A 127 10.22 17.91 -1.46
CA VAL A 127 9.55 17.49 -2.72
C VAL A 127 9.06 18.69 -3.55
N GLY A 128 9.49 19.91 -3.22
CA GLY A 128 9.18 21.14 -3.97
C GLY A 128 7.81 21.76 -3.66
N LEU A 129 7.19 21.41 -2.55
CA LEU A 129 5.90 21.93 -2.12
C LEU A 129 5.99 22.92 -0.96
N GLY A 130 7.19 23.47 -0.67
CA GLY A 130 7.41 24.39 0.45
C GLY A 130 6.57 25.67 0.39
N GLU A 131 6.27 26.19 -0.80
CA GLU A 131 5.41 27.38 -0.98
C GLU A 131 3.91 27.04 -1.01
N ARG A 132 3.53 25.76 -0.86
CA ARG A 132 2.16 25.26 -1.00
C ARG A 132 1.61 24.62 0.27
N LEU A 133 2.25 24.84 1.39
CA LEU A 133 1.88 24.24 2.69
C LEU A 133 0.42 24.48 3.06
N ASN A 134 -0.09 25.69 2.79
CA ASN A 134 -1.44 26.13 3.14
C ASN A 134 -2.46 25.96 2.00
N ASN A 135 -2.07 25.34 0.88
CA ASN A 135 -2.98 25.10 -0.24
C ASN A 135 -3.85 23.86 0.04
N PHE A 136 -5.10 23.90 -0.42
CA PHE A 136 -6.02 22.77 -0.36
C PHE A 136 -5.86 21.85 -1.58
N PRO A 137 -6.22 20.54 -1.48
CA PRO A 137 -6.07 19.57 -2.58
C PRO A 137 -6.70 20.01 -3.91
N VAL A 138 -7.82 20.71 -3.89
CA VAL A 138 -8.48 21.23 -5.09
C VAL A 138 -7.58 22.16 -5.90
N SER A 139 -6.65 22.88 -5.26
CA SER A 139 -5.70 23.77 -5.94
C SER A 139 -4.57 23.01 -6.67
N TYR A 140 -4.41 21.71 -6.42
CA TYR A 140 -3.40 20.87 -7.10
C TYR A 140 -3.92 20.23 -8.39
N THR A 141 -5.22 19.99 -8.49
CA THR A 141 -5.84 19.32 -9.65
C THR A 141 -5.84 20.17 -10.91
N HIS A 142 -5.57 21.46 -10.79
CA HIS A 142 -5.51 22.41 -11.92
C HIS A 142 -4.08 22.71 -12.41
N LEU A 143 -3.08 21.98 -11.92
CA LEU A 143 -1.66 22.20 -12.23
C LEU A 143 -1.06 21.18 -13.21
N THR A 144 -1.89 20.40 -13.85
CA THR A 144 -1.49 19.52 -14.96
C THR A 144 -1.71 20.18 -16.31
#